data_f9a669f61e1ffb3347d5686dc35cdab2
#
_entry.id   f9a669f61e1ffb3347d5686dc35cdab2
#
_cell.length_a   1.000
_cell.length_b   1.000
_cell.length_c   1.000
_cell.angle_alpha   90.00
_cell.angle_beta   90.00
_cell.angle_gamma   90.00
#
_symmetry.space_group_name_H-M   'P 1'
#
loop_
_entity.id
_entity.type
_entity.pdbx_description
1 polymer ?
#
loop_
_entity_poly.entity_id
_entity_poly.type
_entity_poly.pdbx_seq_one_letter_code
_entity_poly.pdbx_strand_id
1 'polypeptide(L)'
;LLEVTRDDLVGQYIGHTAPKTKEVLKKAMGGVLFIDEAYYLYKPDNERDYGSEAIEILLQVMENQRDDLVVILAGYKDRMDIFYESNPGLASRIANHVHFPDYSPEELIQIGKLMLQEQQYKLTPEAETALFEYITIRKDQPLFANARSMKNALDRARMRQANRIFETNNEVVLTKADLVTLS
;
A
#
# COMPACT_ATOMS: atom_id res chain seq x y z
N LEU A 1 -1.77 -1.53 -17.50
CA LEU A 1 -1.64 -0.83 -16.22
C LEU A 1 -0.29 -0.14 -16.15
N LEU A 2 -0.28 1.15 -15.91
CA LEU A 2 0.90 1.96 -15.62
C LEU A 2 0.80 2.45 -14.17
N GLU A 3 1.70 1.97 -13.31
CA GLU A 3 1.79 2.40 -11.92
C GLU A 3 2.83 3.51 -11.80
N VAL A 4 2.45 4.58 -11.11
CA VAL A 4 3.29 5.77 -10.92
C VAL A 4 3.12 6.36 -9.52
N THR A 5 4.09 7.16 -9.12
CA THR A 5 4.08 7.96 -7.90
C THR A 5 4.15 9.44 -8.24
N ARG A 6 4.12 10.29 -7.21
CA ARG A 6 4.34 11.73 -7.39
C ARG A 6 5.58 12.03 -8.23
N ASP A 7 6.70 11.33 -7.94
CA ASP A 7 7.99 11.63 -8.56
C ASP A 7 8.01 11.35 -10.06
N ASP A 8 7.10 10.52 -10.57
CA ASP A 8 6.93 10.27 -11.99
C ASP A 8 6.15 11.38 -12.70
N LEU A 9 5.33 12.12 -11.98
CA LEU A 9 4.43 13.16 -12.51
C LEU A 9 5.01 14.58 -12.35
N VAL A 10 5.61 14.86 -11.19
CA VAL A 10 6.04 16.21 -10.82
C VAL A 10 7.51 16.45 -11.18
N GLY A 11 7.78 17.56 -11.82
CA GLY A 11 9.14 17.99 -12.17
C GLY A 11 9.87 18.62 -10.98
N GLN A 12 11.19 18.62 -11.04
CA GLN A 12 12.05 19.24 -10.00
C GLN A 12 12.22 20.75 -10.17
N TYR A 13 11.98 21.27 -11.38
CA TYR A 13 12.18 22.68 -11.72
C TYR A 13 10.93 23.27 -12.38
N ILE A 14 10.83 24.59 -12.38
CA ILE A 14 9.76 25.33 -13.08
C ILE A 14 9.68 24.88 -14.55
N GLY A 15 8.46 24.61 -15.01
CA GLY A 15 8.18 24.20 -16.39
C GLY A 15 8.47 22.72 -16.70
N HIS A 16 8.96 21.92 -15.75
CA HIS A 16 9.22 20.50 -15.98
C HIS A 16 8.02 19.59 -15.67
N THR A 17 7.07 20.03 -14.85
CA THR A 17 5.92 19.21 -14.45
C THR A 17 4.99 18.95 -15.60
N ALA A 18 4.58 19.96 -16.36
CA ALA A 18 3.62 19.78 -17.45
C ALA A 18 4.09 18.77 -18.52
N PRO A 19 5.31 18.87 -19.09
CA PRO A 19 5.76 17.90 -20.07
C PRO A 19 5.87 16.49 -19.48
N LYS A 20 6.34 16.36 -18.25
CA LYS A 20 6.51 15.08 -17.55
C LYS A 20 5.16 14.40 -17.30
N THR A 21 4.19 15.13 -16.75
CA THR A 21 2.83 14.61 -16.52
C THR A 21 2.18 14.19 -17.82
N LYS A 22 2.28 15.02 -18.88
CA LYS A 22 1.71 14.69 -20.20
C LYS A 22 2.34 13.45 -20.84
N GLU A 23 3.64 13.23 -20.65
CA GLU A 23 4.33 12.03 -21.13
C GLU A 23 3.81 10.77 -20.44
N VAL A 24 3.64 10.81 -19.11
CA VAL A 24 3.07 9.69 -18.34
C VAL A 24 1.64 9.40 -18.80
N LEU A 25 0.81 10.43 -18.90
CA LEU A 25 -0.57 10.28 -19.38
C LEU A 25 -0.63 9.69 -20.78
N LYS A 26 0.23 10.14 -21.69
CA LYS A 26 0.31 9.58 -23.06
C LYS A 26 0.68 8.09 -23.05
N LYS A 27 1.56 7.65 -22.17
CA LYS A 27 1.93 6.23 -22.01
C LYS A 27 0.78 5.39 -21.43
N ALA A 28 -0.10 6.00 -20.63
CA ALA A 28 -1.22 5.32 -20.00
C ALA A 28 -2.48 5.22 -20.89
N MET A 29 -2.52 5.95 -22.02
CA MET A 29 -3.69 5.96 -22.92
C MET A 29 -4.02 4.56 -23.43
N GLY A 30 -5.31 4.29 -23.57
CA GLY A 30 -5.85 2.96 -23.89
C GLY A 30 -5.78 1.97 -22.74
N GLY A 31 -5.50 2.43 -21.50
CA GLY A 31 -5.30 1.55 -20.37
C GLY A 31 -5.67 2.14 -19.02
N VAL A 32 -4.92 1.77 -18.00
CA VAL A 32 -5.14 2.19 -16.61
C VAL A 32 -3.89 2.90 -16.08
N LEU A 33 -4.06 4.11 -15.58
CA LEU A 33 -3.09 4.85 -14.79
C LEU A 33 -3.40 4.64 -13.31
N PHE A 34 -2.48 4.03 -12.57
CA PHE A 34 -2.56 3.86 -11.12
C PHE A 34 -1.58 4.81 -10.45
N ILE A 35 -2.07 5.73 -9.65
CA ILE A 35 -1.26 6.69 -8.90
C ILE A 35 -1.28 6.28 -7.44
N ASP A 36 -0.16 5.72 -6.96
CA ASP A 36 -0.03 5.35 -5.56
C ASP A 36 0.31 6.56 -4.70
N GLU A 37 -0.22 6.58 -3.46
CA GLU A 37 -0.04 7.67 -2.51
C GLU A 37 -0.38 9.04 -3.13
N ALA A 38 -1.50 9.11 -3.88
CA ALA A 38 -1.86 10.26 -4.71
C ALA A 38 -1.95 11.59 -3.94
N TYR A 39 -2.23 11.54 -2.64
CA TYR A 39 -2.24 12.73 -1.78
C TYR A 39 -0.89 13.46 -1.72
N TYR A 40 0.23 12.82 -2.05
CA TYR A 40 1.51 13.52 -2.17
C TYR A 40 1.56 14.52 -3.33
N LEU A 41 0.63 14.46 -4.27
CA LEU A 41 0.49 15.48 -5.32
C LEU A 41 0.07 16.85 -4.75
N TYR A 42 -0.51 16.89 -3.54
CA TYR A 42 -0.88 18.10 -2.85
C TYR A 42 -0.02 18.31 -1.60
N LYS A 43 0.63 19.48 -1.51
CA LYS A 43 1.44 19.90 -0.36
C LYS A 43 0.98 21.25 0.11
N PRO A 44 0.06 21.34 1.09
CA PRO A 44 -0.53 22.60 1.55
C PRO A 44 0.52 23.59 2.10
N ASP A 45 1.59 23.08 2.69
CA ASP A 45 2.62 23.87 3.35
C ASP A 45 3.69 24.43 2.37
N ASN A 46 3.55 24.19 1.07
CA ASN A 46 4.53 24.60 0.08
C ASN A 46 3.87 25.30 -1.12
N GLU A 47 3.75 26.62 -1.05
CA GLU A 47 3.18 27.45 -2.14
C GLU A 47 3.96 27.34 -3.47
N ARG A 48 5.21 26.86 -3.43
CA ARG A 48 6.04 26.64 -4.62
C ARG A 48 6.01 25.20 -5.11
N ASP A 49 5.05 24.41 -4.62
CA ASP A 49 4.91 23.03 -5.05
C ASP A 49 4.29 22.93 -6.45
N TYR A 50 4.93 22.13 -7.29
CA TYR A 50 4.47 21.92 -8.68
C TYR A 50 3.45 20.79 -8.82
N GLY A 51 2.99 20.19 -7.75
CA GLY A 51 2.00 19.11 -7.76
C GLY A 51 0.62 19.60 -8.21
N SER A 52 0.25 20.83 -7.90
CA SER A 52 -1.01 21.45 -8.38
C SER A 52 -1.08 21.47 -9.91
N GLU A 53 0.03 21.78 -10.60
CA GLU A 53 0.10 21.76 -12.06
C GLU A 53 -0.15 20.35 -12.61
N ALA A 54 0.40 19.31 -11.95
CA ALA A 54 0.15 17.93 -12.32
C ALA A 54 -1.32 17.53 -12.12
N ILE A 55 -1.95 17.96 -11.02
CA ILE A 55 -3.38 17.72 -10.75
C ILE A 55 -4.25 18.35 -11.82
N GLU A 56 -4.00 19.62 -12.19
CA GLU A 56 -4.77 20.32 -13.23
C GLU A 56 -4.70 19.62 -14.58
N ILE A 57 -3.51 19.17 -14.98
CA ILE A 57 -3.32 18.42 -16.24
C ILE A 57 -4.02 17.07 -16.17
N LEU A 58 -3.93 16.37 -15.04
CA LEU A 58 -4.63 15.10 -14.82
C LEU A 58 -6.13 15.28 -14.96
N LEU A 59 -6.71 16.29 -14.29
CA LEU A 59 -8.16 16.60 -14.37
C LEU A 59 -8.60 16.93 -15.79
N GLN A 60 -7.80 17.69 -16.53
CA GLN A 60 -8.09 18.01 -17.94
C GLN A 60 -8.12 16.76 -18.82
N VAL A 61 -7.19 15.85 -18.63
CA VAL A 61 -7.12 14.61 -19.41
C VAL A 61 -8.25 13.66 -19.01
N MET A 62 -8.56 13.54 -17.72
CA MET A 62 -9.71 12.74 -17.24
C MET A 62 -11.04 13.20 -17.85
N GLU A 63 -11.22 14.50 -18.10
CA GLU A 63 -12.40 15.04 -18.74
C GLU A 63 -12.41 14.75 -20.25
N ASN A 64 -11.28 15.02 -20.93
CA ASN A 64 -11.21 15.00 -22.39
C ASN A 64 -11.03 13.58 -22.97
N GLN A 65 -10.48 12.65 -22.18
CA GLN A 65 -10.07 11.29 -22.62
C GLN A 65 -10.72 10.20 -21.77
N ARG A 66 -11.91 10.46 -21.23
CA ARG A 66 -12.61 9.57 -20.30
C ARG A 66 -12.93 8.18 -20.87
N ASP A 67 -13.01 8.06 -22.19
CA ASP A 67 -13.33 6.81 -22.87
C ASP A 67 -12.06 5.95 -23.13
N ASP A 68 -10.86 6.58 -23.05
CA ASP A 68 -9.59 5.94 -23.39
C ASP A 68 -8.68 5.71 -22.17
N LEU A 69 -8.98 6.32 -21.01
CA LEU A 69 -8.13 6.24 -19.84
C LEU A 69 -8.94 6.03 -18.55
N VAL A 70 -8.59 4.97 -17.82
CA VAL A 70 -9.04 4.77 -16.43
C VAL A 70 -7.96 5.29 -15.49
N VAL A 71 -8.34 6.17 -14.56
CA VAL A 71 -7.43 6.68 -13.53
C VAL A 71 -7.85 6.13 -12.16
N ILE A 72 -6.91 5.53 -11.47
CA ILE A 72 -7.07 5.04 -10.10
C ILE A 72 -6.12 5.82 -9.20
N LEU A 73 -6.69 6.50 -8.21
CA LEU A 73 -5.94 7.20 -7.17
C LEU A 73 -6.00 6.38 -5.89
N ALA A 74 -4.86 5.94 -5.40
CA ALA A 74 -4.75 5.16 -4.18
C ALA A 74 -4.08 5.96 -3.06
N GLY A 75 -4.46 5.67 -1.81
CA GLY A 75 -3.84 6.28 -0.64
C GLY A 75 -4.64 6.04 0.64
N TYR A 76 -4.10 6.48 1.76
CA TYR A 76 -4.77 6.42 3.06
C TYR A 76 -5.97 7.35 3.09
N LYS A 77 -7.11 6.83 3.57
CA LYS A 77 -8.40 7.53 3.56
C LYS A 77 -8.31 8.96 4.07
N ASP A 78 -7.79 9.17 5.27
CA ASP A 78 -7.75 10.49 5.91
C ASP A 78 -6.93 11.51 5.09
N ARG A 79 -5.85 11.07 4.44
CA ARG A 79 -5.02 11.90 3.57
C ARG A 79 -5.68 12.15 2.21
N MET A 80 -6.39 11.15 1.69
CA MET A 80 -7.16 11.27 0.45
C MET A 80 -8.33 12.23 0.62
N ASP A 81 -9.00 12.24 1.77
CA ASP A 81 -10.07 13.19 2.07
C ASP A 81 -9.55 14.65 1.98
N ILE A 82 -8.41 14.95 2.61
CA ILE A 82 -7.75 16.27 2.50
C ILE A 82 -7.34 16.58 1.04
N PHE A 83 -6.84 15.59 0.33
CA PHE A 83 -6.46 15.73 -1.07
C PHE A 83 -7.65 16.08 -1.96
N TYR A 84 -8.81 15.44 -1.76
CA TYR A 84 -10.03 15.74 -2.50
C TYR A 84 -10.58 17.14 -2.19
N GLU A 85 -10.49 17.59 -0.94
CA GLU A 85 -10.90 18.93 -0.54
C GLU A 85 -9.99 20.04 -1.13
N SER A 86 -8.75 19.70 -1.46
CA SER A 86 -7.78 20.66 -2.01
C SER A 86 -8.15 21.22 -3.38
N ASN A 87 -8.95 20.46 -4.16
CA ASN A 87 -9.36 20.87 -5.51
C ASN A 87 -10.79 20.38 -5.82
N PRO A 88 -11.76 21.31 -5.95
CA PRO A 88 -13.15 20.96 -6.28
C PRO A 88 -13.30 20.14 -7.56
N GLY A 89 -12.33 20.26 -8.49
CA GLY A 89 -12.30 19.51 -9.74
C GLY A 89 -12.07 18.02 -9.52
N LEU A 90 -11.34 17.61 -8.47
CA LEU A 90 -11.15 16.21 -8.09
C LEU A 90 -12.49 15.59 -7.68
N ALA A 91 -13.20 16.21 -6.75
CA ALA A 91 -14.48 15.72 -6.24
C ALA A 91 -15.54 15.55 -7.34
N SER A 92 -15.53 16.43 -8.36
CA SER A 92 -16.52 16.38 -9.46
C SER A 92 -16.22 15.31 -10.52
N ARG A 93 -14.96 14.85 -10.65
CA ARG A 93 -14.54 13.89 -11.69
C ARG A 93 -14.31 12.48 -11.15
N ILE A 94 -14.06 12.34 -9.85
CA ILE A 94 -13.87 11.04 -9.21
C ILE A 94 -15.17 10.62 -8.55
N ALA A 95 -16.01 9.92 -9.31
CA ALA A 95 -17.33 9.51 -8.87
C ALA A 95 -17.33 8.21 -8.05
N ASN A 96 -16.30 7.40 -8.18
CA ASN A 96 -16.24 6.08 -7.55
C ASN A 96 -15.20 6.05 -6.45
N HIS A 97 -15.63 5.78 -5.22
CA HIS A 97 -14.77 5.60 -4.07
C HIS A 97 -14.89 4.16 -3.59
N VAL A 98 -13.76 3.44 -3.59
CA VAL A 98 -13.68 2.06 -3.09
C VAL A 98 -12.91 2.07 -1.79
N HIS A 99 -13.58 1.68 -0.72
CA HIS A 99 -12.97 1.56 0.60
C HIS A 99 -12.51 0.13 0.84
N PHE A 100 -11.26 -0.04 1.24
CA PHE A 100 -10.68 -1.30 1.69
C PHE A 100 -10.57 -1.25 3.22
N PRO A 101 -11.50 -1.89 3.97
CA PRO A 101 -11.43 -1.92 5.42
C PRO A 101 -10.23 -2.75 5.87
N ASP A 102 -9.83 -2.53 7.12
CA ASP A 102 -8.83 -3.37 7.77
C ASP A 102 -9.34 -4.81 7.91
N TYR A 103 -8.46 -5.77 7.68
CA TYR A 103 -8.78 -7.19 7.87
C TYR A 103 -9.07 -7.51 9.34
N SER A 104 -9.96 -8.49 9.56
CA SER A 104 -10.14 -9.10 10.88
C SER A 104 -8.91 -9.94 11.28
N PRO A 105 -8.73 -10.23 12.58
CA PRO A 105 -7.67 -11.15 13.02
C PRO A 105 -7.73 -12.50 12.31
N GLU A 106 -8.94 -13.04 12.09
CA GLU A 106 -9.17 -14.32 11.42
C GLU A 106 -8.73 -14.27 9.95
N GLU A 107 -9.06 -13.20 9.24
CA GLU A 107 -8.62 -12.98 7.85
C GLU A 107 -7.11 -12.82 7.77
N LEU A 108 -6.49 -12.11 8.72
CA LEU A 108 -5.04 -11.95 8.78
C LEU A 108 -4.33 -13.29 9.01
N ILE A 109 -4.88 -14.18 9.84
CA ILE A 109 -4.35 -15.54 10.01
C ILE A 109 -4.45 -16.34 8.71
N GLN A 110 -5.56 -16.24 7.99
CA GLN A 110 -5.69 -16.91 6.69
C GLN A 110 -4.67 -16.40 5.69
N ILE A 111 -4.48 -15.08 5.61
CA ILE A 111 -3.45 -14.46 4.78
C ILE A 111 -2.05 -14.97 5.18
N GLY A 112 -1.77 -15.02 6.49
CA GLY A 112 -0.50 -15.55 7.00
C GLY A 112 -0.26 -17.01 6.62
N LYS A 113 -1.29 -17.86 6.70
CA LYS A 113 -1.22 -19.27 6.26
C LYS A 113 -0.91 -19.38 4.77
N LEU A 114 -1.55 -18.57 3.92
CA LEU A 114 -1.27 -18.54 2.48
C LEU A 114 0.19 -18.15 2.20
N MET A 115 0.68 -17.09 2.85
CA MET A 115 2.09 -16.65 2.71
C MET A 115 3.08 -17.74 3.12
N LEU A 116 2.79 -18.49 4.19
CA LEU A 116 3.62 -19.59 4.65
C LEU A 116 3.57 -20.78 3.69
N GLN A 117 2.38 -21.11 3.18
CA GLN A 117 2.19 -22.20 2.22
C GLN A 117 2.98 -21.99 0.92
N GLU A 118 2.95 -20.75 0.38
CA GLU A 118 3.75 -20.37 -0.81
C GLU A 118 5.25 -20.58 -0.59
N GLN A 119 5.70 -20.44 0.65
CA GLN A 119 7.10 -20.60 1.05
C GLN A 119 7.40 -22.00 1.62
N GLN A 120 6.44 -22.92 1.55
CA GLN A 120 6.55 -24.30 2.04
C GLN A 120 6.78 -24.42 3.56
N TYR A 121 6.32 -23.43 4.33
CA TYR A 121 6.33 -23.47 5.79
C TYR A 121 5.02 -24.00 6.35
N LYS A 122 5.08 -24.61 7.54
CA LYS A 122 3.91 -25.05 8.31
C LYS A 122 3.97 -24.48 9.72
N LEU A 123 2.80 -24.18 10.28
CA LEU A 123 2.63 -23.83 11.69
C LEU A 123 2.24 -25.07 12.49
N THR A 124 2.75 -25.18 13.73
CA THR A 124 2.12 -26.07 14.71
C THR A 124 0.81 -25.43 15.21
N PRO A 125 -0.13 -26.22 15.76
CA PRO A 125 -1.37 -25.67 16.35
C PRO A 125 -1.10 -24.61 17.43
N GLU A 126 -0.07 -24.80 18.25
CA GLU A 126 0.34 -23.87 19.30
C GLU A 126 0.92 -22.58 18.70
N ALA A 127 1.67 -22.68 17.59
CA ALA A 127 2.18 -21.52 16.87
C ALA A 127 1.04 -20.71 16.21
N GLU A 128 0.03 -21.38 15.68
CA GLU A 128 -1.15 -20.73 15.12
C GLU A 128 -1.91 -19.93 16.20
N THR A 129 -2.12 -20.53 17.37
CA THR A 129 -2.76 -19.86 18.50
C THR A 129 -1.95 -18.63 18.94
N ALA A 130 -0.63 -18.76 19.09
CA ALA A 130 0.23 -17.65 19.47
C ALA A 130 0.27 -16.53 18.41
N LEU A 131 0.20 -16.88 17.12
CA LEU A 131 0.13 -15.89 16.04
C LEU A 131 -1.20 -15.13 16.07
N PHE A 132 -2.31 -15.82 16.36
CA PHE A 132 -3.63 -15.20 16.51
C PHE A 132 -3.64 -14.21 17.69
N GLU A 133 -3.15 -14.62 18.86
CA GLU A 133 -3.02 -13.75 20.03
C GLU A 133 -2.16 -12.51 19.71
N TYR A 134 -1.01 -12.72 19.09
CA TYR A 134 -0.12 -11.63 18.67
C TYR A 134 -0.82 -10.64 17.74
N ILE A 135 -1.48 -11.12 16.69
CA ILE A 135 -2.15 -10.26 15.70
C ILE A 135 -3.32 -9.50 16.31
N THR A 136 -4.07 -10.13 17.22
CA THR A 136 -5.19 -9.50 17.94
C THR A 136 -4.70 -8.29 18.74
N ILE A 137 -3.60 -8.44 19.47
CA ILE A 137 -3.00 -7.35 20.26
C ILE A 137 -2.36 -6.30 19.31
N ARG A 138 -1.67 -6.76 18.26
CA ARG A 138 -0.92 -5.87 17.35
C ARG A 138 -1.83 -4.98 16.51
N LYS A 139 -3.05 -5.43 16.20
CA LYS A 139 -4.03 -4.68 15.40
C LYS A 139 -4.36 -3.33 16.02
N ASP A 140 -4.43 -3.26 17.34
CA ASP A 140 -4.79 -2.04 18.06
C ASP A 140 -3.59 -1.12 18.37
N GLN A 141 -2.40 -1.50 17.90
CA GLN A 141 -1.18 -0.71 18.13
C GLN A 141 -0.87 0.24 16.97
N PRO A 142 -0.17 1.35 17.23
CA PRO A 142 0.29 2.27 16.20
C PRO A 142 1.11 1.55 15.11
N LEU A 143 1.03 2.09 13.89
CA LEU A 143 1.77 1.59 12.72
C LEU A 143 1.39 0.15 12.31
N PHE A 144 0.21 -0.31 12.70
CA PHE A 144 -0.33 -1.54 12.16
C PHE A 144 -0.65 -1.35 10.67
N ALA A 145 -0.25 -2.30 9.84
CA ALA A 145 -0.36 -2.23 8.39
C ALA A 145 -0.87 -3.56 7.79
N ASN A 146 -1.92 -4.12 8.40
CA ASN A 146 -2.62 -5.31 7.90
C ASN A 146 -1.69 -6.45 7.45
N ALA A 147 -1.83 -6.93 6.22
CA ALA A 147 -1.03 -8.02 5.66
C ALA A 147 0.49 -7.73 5.67
N ARG A 148 0.91 -6.46 5.59
CA ARG A 148 2.34 -6.09 5.73
C ARG A 148 2.85 -6.38 7.14
N SER A 149 2.06 -6.07 8.17
CA SER A 149 2.39 -6.42 9.57
C SER A 149 2.45 -7.92 9.78
N MET A 150 1.52 -8.68 9.19
CA MET A 150 1.54 -10.15 9.20
C MET A 150 2.82 -10.68 8.54
N LYS A 151 3.15 -10.23 7.34
CA LYS A 151 4.39 -10.61 6.64
C LYS A 151 5.62 -10.36 7.49
N ASN A 152 5.74 -9.16 8.08
CA ASN A 152 6.87 -8.82 8.94
C ASN A 152 6.97 -9.72 10.19
N ALA A 153 5.83 -10.14 10.76
CA ALA A 153 5.80 -11.08 11.88
C ALA A 153 6.32 -12.46 11.46
N LEU A 154 5.85 -12.96 10.32
CA LEU A 154 6.27 -14.26 9.77
C LEU A 154 7.75 -14.25 9.37
N ASP A 155 8.24 -13.19 8.76
CA ASP A 155 9.66 -13.07 8.39
C ASP A 155 10.56 -13.10 9.64
N ARG A 156 10.16 -12.42 10.74
CA ARG A 156 10.88 -12.51 12.02
C ARG A 156 10.83 -13.92 12.63
N ALA A 157 9.67 -14.58 12.57
CA ALA A 157 9.52 -15.94 13.07
C ALA A 157 10.42 -16.92 12.31
N ARG A 158 10.52 -16.78 10.99
CA ARG A 158 11.39 -17.58 10.12
C ARG A 158 12.87 -17.38 10.45
N MET A 159 13.30 -16.14 10.69
CA MET A 159 14.68 -15.86 11.11
C MET A 159 15.01 -16.54 12.44
N ARG A 160 14.09 -16.52 13.41
CA ARG A 160 14.28 -17.21 14.69
C ARG A 160 14.32 -18.72 14.54
N GLN A 161 13.44 -19.27 13.71
CA GLN A 161 13.47 -20.69 13.39
C GLN A 161 14.82 -21.08 12.78
N ALA A 162 15.33 -20.31 11.81
CA ALA A 162 16.62 -20.58 11.19
C ALA A 162 17.76 -20.63 12.24
N ASN A 163 17.79 -19.67 13.16
CA ASN A 163 18.76 -19.66 14.26
C ASN A 163 18.58 -20.89 15.16
N ARG A 164 17.37 -21.23 15.56
CA ARG A 164 17.08 -22.42 16.38
C ARG A 164 17.49 -23.72 15.68
N ILE A 165 17.22 -23.86 14.39
CA ILE A 165 17.64 -25.05 13.62
C ILE A 165 19.17 -25.15 13.56
N PHE A 166 19.84 -24.02 13.33
CA PHE A 166 21.29 -23.98 13.29
C PHE A 166 21.92 -24.43 14.61
N GLU A 167 21.31 -24.03 15.75
CA GLU A 167 21.78 -24.39 17.08
C GLU A 167 21.43 -25.86 17.48
N THR A 168 20.29 -26.37 17.02
CA THR A 168 19.72 -27.63 17.57
C THR A 168 19.61 -28.78 16.55
N ASN A 169 19.89 -28.54 15.28
CA ASN A 169 19.77 -29.51 14.19
C ASN A 169 18.34 -30.13 14.04
N ASN A 170 17.30 -29.39 14.38
CA ASN A 170 15.89 -29.83 14.44
C ASN A 170 15.03 -29.37 13.26
N GLU A 171 13.81 -29.99 13.14
CA GLU A 171 12.90 -29.92 11.99
C GLU A 171 12.44 -28.52 11.54
N VAL A 172 12.11 -28.41 10.23
CA VAL A 172 11.69 -27.17 9.50
C VAL A 172 10.21 -26.84 9.75
N VAL A 173 9.79 -26.70 11.02
CA VAL A 173 8.43 -26.30 11.41
C VAL A 173 8.49 -25.07 12.31
N LEU A 174 7.64 -24.08 12.04
CA LEU A 174 7.49 -22.92 12.92
C LEU A 174 6.81 -23.34 14.22
N THR A 175 7.42 -23.04 15.36
CA THR A 175 6.93 -23.37 16.68
C THR A 175 6.46 -22.12 17.43
N LYS A 176 5.78 -22.31 18.57
CA LYS A 176 5.41 -21.21 19.47
C LYS A 176 6.63 -20.37 19.88
N ALA A 177 7.79 -20.98 20.12
CA ALA A 177 9.01 -20.28 20.53
C ALA A 177 9.49 -19.29 19.46
N ASP A 178 9.25 -19.55 18.18
CA ASP A 178 9.63 -18.66 17.08
C ASP A 178 8.72 -17.42 16.99
N LEU A 179 7.54 -17.48 17.59
CA LEU A 179 6.49 -16.43 17.54
C LEU A 179 6.36 -15.61 18.83
N VAL A 180 6.59 -16.21 20.01
CA VAL A 180 6.34 -15.61 21.34
C VAL A 180 7.18 -14.35 21.65
N THR A 181 8.30 -14.14 20.98
CA THR A 181 9.15 -12.95 21.19
C THR A 181 8.87 -11.82 20.21
N LEU A 182 7.66 -11.72 19.69
CA LEU A 182 7.22 -10.65 18.78
C LEU A 182 6.77 -9.36 19.53
N SER A 183 6.99 -9.29 20.85
CA SER A 183 6.74 -8.08 21.67
C SER A 183 7.79 -7.00 21.42
#